data_f0f9acd9e7b11c05193ecf6cdf7e6890
#
_entry.id   f0f9acd9e7b11c05193ecf6cdf7e6890
#
_cell.length_a   1.000
_cell.length_b   1.000
_cell.length_c   1.000
_cell.angle_alpha   90.00
_cell.angle_beta   90.00
_cell.angle_gamma   90.00
#
_symmetry.space_group_name_H-M   'P 1'
#
loop_
_entity.id
_entity.type
_entity.pdbx_description
1 polymer ?
#
loop_
_entity_poly.entity_id
_entity_poly.type
_entity_poly.pdbx_seq_one_letter_code
_entity_poly.pdbx_strand_id
1 'polypeptide(L)'
;MKNIASRLALAATLATTLLSAPIMAQELNGTLKKIKDTGVIALGHRESSIPFSYYDDKQQVIGYSHELMLKVVDAVKADLKLAKLDIKLMPVTSSNRITLVQNGSVDLECGSTTNNTERQKQVSFSN
;
A
#
# COMPACT_ATOMS: atom_id res chain seq x y z
N MET A 1 -56.34 -35.15 -50.28
CA MET A 1 -56.31 -33.71 -50.64
C MET A 1 -55.92 -32.93 -49.39
N LYS A 2 -54.96 -32.06 -49.56
CA LYS A 2 -54.50 -30.97 -48.68
C LYS A 2 -53.64 -31.31 -47.42
N ASN A 3 -52.34 -31.09 -47.66
CA ASN A 3 -51.24 -30.97 -46.76
C ASN A 3 -51.42 -29.77 -45.83
N ILE A 4 -51.15 -29.99 -44.54
CA ILE A 4 -50.92 -28.90 -43.59
C ILE A 4 -49.51 -29.13 -43.03
N ALA A 5 -48.57 -28.31 -43.54
CA ALA A 5 -47.20 -28.26 -43.06
C ALA A 5 -47.15 -27.61 -41.69
N SER A 6 -46.75 -28.40 -40.69
CA SER A 6 -46.47 -27.91 -39.34
C SER A 6 -45.12 -27.23 -39.32
N ARG A 7 -45.08 -25.92 -39.17
CA ARG A 7 -43.83 -25.14 -38.95
C ARG A 7 -43.41 -25.26 -37.50
N LEU A 8 -42.42 -26.08 -37.26
CA LEU A 8 -41.71 -26.03 -35.97
C LEU A 8 -40.80 -24.80 -35.95
N ALA A 9 -41.16 -23.84 -35.14
CA ALA A 9 -40.30 -22.73 -34.78
C ALA A 9 -39.32 -23.19 -33.69
N LEU A 10 -38.06 -23.37 -34.09
CA LEU A 10 -36.97 -23.69 -33.14
C LEU A 10 -36.53 -22.39 -32.50
N ALA A 11 -36.97 -22.13 -31.26
CA ALA A 11 -36.49 -21.03 -30.46
C ALA A 11 -35.12 -21.42 -29.88
N ALA A 12 -34.05 -20.90 -30.48
CA ALA A 12 -32.70 -21.02 -29.96
C ALA A 12 -32.54 -20.02 -28.81
N THR A 13 -32.67 -20.49 -27.57
CA THR A 13 -32.29 -19.75 -26.37
C THR A 13 -30.76 -19.73 -26.25
N LEU A 14 -30.18 -18.59 -26.64
CA LEU A 14 -28.77 -18.32 -26.42
C LEU A 14 -28.56 -18.07 -24.90
N ALA A 15 -28.18 -19.11 -24.17
CA ALA A 15 -27.75 -18.98 -22.79
C ALA A 15 -26.33 -18.34 -22.79
N THR A 16 -26.27 -17.03 -22.63
CA THR A 16 -25.02 -16.31 -22.34
C THR A 16 -24.57 -16.65 -20.94
N THR A 17 -23.74 -17.68 -20.79
CA THR A 17 -22.98 -17.94 -19.58
C THR A 17 -21.94 -16.83 -19.42
N LEU A 18 -22.21 -15.83 -18.58
CA LEU A 18 -21.23 -14.91 -18.06
C LEU A 18 -20.17 -15.73 -17.31
N LEU A 19 -19.05 -16.00 -17.95
CA LEU A 19 -17.84 -16.49 -17.27
C LEU A 19 -17.38 -15.37 -16.33
N SER A 20 -17.82 -15.43 -15.08
CA SER A 20 -17.21 -14.66 -14.01
C SER A 20 -15.81 -15.23 -13.79
N ALA A 21 -14.80 -14.66 -14.46
CA ALA A 21 -13.42 -14.96 -14.15
C ALA A 21 -13.21 -14.65 -12.66
N PRO A 22 -12.69 -15.58 -11.85
CA PRO A 22 -12.34 -15.27 -10.48
C PRO A 22 -11.28 -14.16 -10.55
N ILE A 23 -11.59 -12.99 -9.98
CA ILE A 23 -10.59 -11.96 -9.72
C ILE A 23 -9.65 -12.59 -8.71
N MET A 24 -8.53 -13.09 -9.18
CA MET A 24 -7.44 -13.57 -8.34
C MET A 24 -6.97 -12.35 -7.54
N ALA A 25 -7.44 -12.27 -6.30
CA ALA A 25 -6.92 -11.27 -5.36
C ALA A 25 -5.41 -11.51 -5.28
N GLN A 26 -4.62 -10.54 -5.69
CA GLN A 26 -3.17 -10.62 -5.65
C GLN A 26 -2.75 -10.96 -4.22
N GLU A 27 -2.09 -12.08 -4.04
CA GLU A 27 -1.67 -12.52 -2.71
C GLU A 27 -0.67 -11.50 -2.14
N LEU A 28 -1.05 -10.89 -1.02
CA LEU A 28 -0.19 -9.91 -0.36
C LEU A 28 1.05 -10.63 0.19
N ASN A 29 2.21 -10.01 -0.01
CA ASN A 29 3.47 -10.46 0.55
C ASN A 29 4.26 -9.27 1.16
N GLY A 30 5.38 -9.55 1.81
CA GLY A 30 6.28 -8.54 2.36
C GLY A 30 5.59 -7.59 3.35
N THR A 31 5.90 -6.30 3.23
CA THR A 31 5.47 -5.25 4.15
C THR A 31 3.94 -5.07 4.21
N LEU A 32 3.26 -5.10 3.07
CA LEU A 32 1.79 -4.94 3.05
C LEU A 32 1.09 -6.11 3.74
N LYS A 33 1.60 -7.34 3.59
CA LYS A 33 1.09 -8.49 4.33
C LYS A 33 1.28 -8.32 5.83
N LYS A 34 2.48 -7.93 6.27
CA LYS A 34 2.77 -7.63 7.69
C LYS A 34 1.80 -6.59 8.26
N ILE A 35 1.61 -5.47 7.55
CA ILE A 35 0.70 -4.40 7.98
C ILE A 35 -0.74 -4.91 8.09
N LYS A 36 -1.19 -5.70 7.11
CA LYS A 36 -2.54 -6.28 7.13
C LYS A 36 -2.75 -7.23 8.30
N ASP A 37 -1.77 -8.08 8.58
CA ASP A 37 -1.85 -9.09 9.64
C ASP A 37 -1.76 -8.48 11.05
N THR A 38 -0.97 -7.40 11.21
CA THR A 38 -0.73 -6.78 12.51
C THR A 38 -1.61 -5.57 12.81
N GLY A 39 -2.16 -4.91 11.77
CA GLY A 39 -2.87 -3.65 11.92
C GLY A 39 -1.97 -2.47 12.33
N VAL A 40 -0.66 -2.58 12.15
CA VAL A 40 0.34 -1.56 12.53
C VAL A 40 1.26 -1.24 11.37
N ILE A 41 1.54 0.05 11.17
CA ILE A 41 2.58 0.54 10.26
C ILE A 41 3.64 1.33 11.03
N ALA A 42 4.91 1.00 10.83
CA ALA A 42 6.04 1.67 11.46
C ALA A 42 6.61 2.74 10.52
N LEU A 43 6.54 4.02 10.95
CA LEU A 43 7.04 5.16 10.19
C LEU A 43 8.37 5.65 10.76
N GLY A 44 9.40 5.65 9.94
CA GLY A 44 10.69 6.26 10.27
C GLY A 44 10.64 7.77 10.09
N HIS A 45 10.95 8.53 11.13
CA HIS A 45 10.95 9.99 11.09
C HIS A 45 12.27 10.57 11.56
N ARG A 46 12.56 11.82 11.16
CA ARG A 46 13.71 12.58 11.64
C ARG A 46 13.29 13.47 12.80
N GLU A 47 14.26 13.78 13.66
CA GLU A 47 14.04 14.61 14.85
C GLU A 47 14.34 16.09 14.59
N SER A 48 15.19 16.41 13.60
CA SER A 48 15.70 17.77 13.36
C SER A 48 15.99 18.10 11.89
N SER A 49 15.28 17.49 10.94
CA SER A 49 15.45 17.77 9.50
C SER A 49 14.39 18.74 8.99
N ILE A 50 14.48 20.00 9.39
CA ILE A 50 13.58 21.09 8.94
C ILE A 50 13.82 21.36 7.45
N PRO A 51 12.79 21.55 6.61
CA PRO A 51 11.35 21.53 6.92
C PRO A 51 10.69 20.15 6.70
N PHE A 52 11.46 19.08 6.54
CA PHE A 52 10.98 17.78 6.09
C PHE A 52 10.35 16.93 7.20
N SER A 53 11.10 16.71 8.29
CA SER A 53 10.65 15.90 9.44
C SER A 53 11.43 16.30 10.68
N TYR A 54 10.73 16.79 11.68
CA TYR A 54 11.33 17.32 12.92
C TYR A 54 10.30 17.37 14.03
N TYR A 55 10.74 17.60 15.27
CA TYR A 55 9.86 17.84 16.41
C TYR A 55 9.48 19.32 16.52
N ASP A 56 8.21 19.57 16.79
CA ASP A 56 7.74 20.89 17.21
C ASP A 56 8.01 21.15 18.71
N ASP A 57 7.61 22.31 19.19
CA ASP A 57 7.77 22.69 20.61
C ASP A 57 6.99 21.79 21.58
N LYS A 58 6.03 21.02 21.08
CA LYS A 58 5.23 20.05 21.85
C LYS A 58 5.74 18.62 21.69
N GLN A 59 6.92 18.44 21.12
CA GLN A 59 7.53 17.13 20.84
C GLN A 59 6.68 16.26 19.89
N GLN A 60 5.90 16.89 19.00
CA GLN A 60 5.17 16.19 17.97
C GLN A 60 5.98 16.16 16.68
N VAL A 61 5.97 15.05 15.99
CA VAL A 61 6.62 14.93 14.68
C VAL A 61 5.81 15.69 13.65
N ILE A 62 6.43 16.65 13.01
CA ILE A 62 5.82 17.48 11.96
C ILE A 62 6.77 17.62 10.77
N GLY A 63 6.28 18.29 9.73
CA GLY A 63 7.04 18.66 8.53
C GLY A 63 6.51 18.01 7.26
N TYR A 64 6.97 18.51 6.12
CA TYR A 64 6.48 18.13 4.80
C TYR A 64 6.52 16.61 4.55
N SER A 65 7.64 15.98 4.88
CA SER A 65 7.78 14.54 4.67
C SER A 65 6.90 13.72 5.62
N HIS A 66 6.68 14.21 6.83
CA HIS A 66 5.78 13.55 7.77
C HIS A 66 4.33 13.60 7.27
N GLU A 67 3.86 14.77 6.83
CA GLU A 67 2.54 14.92 6.22
C GLU A 67 2.34 14.00 5.01
N LEU A 68 3.38 13.85 4.19
CA LEU A 68 3.34 12.95 3.03
C LEU A 68 3.21 11.49 3.46
N MET A 69 3.97 11.06 4.48
CA MET A 69 3.84 9.71 5.05
C MET A 69 2.42 9.43 5.56
N LEU A 70 1.77 10.38 6.22
CA LEU A 70 0.40 10.20 6.71
C LEU A 70 -0.58 9.97 5.55
N LYS A 71 -0.40 10.63 4.42
CA LYS A 71 -1.22 10.38 3.23
C LYS A 71 -0.99 8.98 2.64
N VAL A 72 0.24 8.49 2.67
CA VAL A 72 0.55 7.10 2.27
C VAL A 72 -0.12 6.12 3.23
N VAL A 73 -0.12 6.39 4.53
CA VAL A 73 -0.82 5.55 5.53
C VAL A 73 -2.31 5.46 5.24
N ASP A 74 -2.96 6.59 4.91
CA ASP A 74 -4.39 6.62 4.55
C ASP A 74 -4.67 5.78 3.30
N ALA A 75 -3.81 5.86 2.29
CA ALA A 75 -3.92 5.05 1.08
C ALA A 75 -3.74 3.55 1.38
N VAL A 76 -2.72 3.17 2.14
CA VAL A 76 -2.47 1.78 2.55
C VAL A 76 -3.65 1.23 3.35
N LYS A 77 -4.20 2.02 4.29
CA LYS A 77 -5.38 1.63 5.05
C LYS A 77 -6.58 1.35 4.15
N ALA A 78 -6.81 2.20 3.14
CA ALA A 78 -7.90 2.03 2.19
C ALA A 78 -7.70 0.80 1.29
N ASP A 79 -6.51 0.63 0.72
CA ASP A 79 -6.18 -0.50 -0.16
C ASP A 79 -6.27 -1.85 0.55
N LEU A 80 -5.83 -1.92 1.80
CA LEU A 80 -5.90 -3.12 2.62
C LEU A 80 -7.29 -3.33 3.24
N LYS A 81 -8.23 -2.38 3.07
CA LYS A 81 -9.59 -2.40 3.62
C LYS A 81 -9.60 -2.58 5.15
N LEU A 82 -8.68 -1.90 5.83
CA LEU A 82 -8.57 -1.95 7.28
C LEU A 82 -9.52 -0.95 7.93
N ALA A 83 -10.28 -1.38 8.93
CA ALA A 83 -11.12 -0.49 9.73
C ALA A 83 -10.24 0.48 10.57
N LYS A 84 -9.10 -0.04 11.06
CA LYS A 84 -8.12 0.70 11.85
C LYS A 84 -6.71 0.35 11.38
N LEU A 85 -5.81 1.33 11.39
CA LEU A 85 -4.38 1.15 11.18
C LEU A 85 -3.63 2.01 12.19
N ASP A 86 -2.91 1.38 13.10
CA ASP A 86 -2.12 2.06 14.12
C ASP A 86 -0.75 2.47 13.55
N ILE A 87 -0.33 3.68 13.89
CA ILE A 87 0.97 4.23 13.46
C ILE A 87 1.96 4.11 14.62
N LYS A 88 3.09 3.46 14.37
CA LYS A 88 4.24 3.43 15.26
C LYS A 88 5.31 4.38 14.72
N LEU A 89 5.59 5.47 15.43
CA LEU A 89 6.67 6.39 15.08
C LEU A 89 8.01 5.86 15.59
N MET A 90 9.02 5.88 14.71
CA MET A 90 10.37 5.39 14.99
C MET A 90 11.39 6.47 14.60
N PRO A 91 12.10 7.07 15.56
CA PRO A 91 13.15 8.04 15.25
C PRO A 91 14.30 7.36 14.52
N VAL A 92 14.73 7.97 13.42
CA VAL A 92 15.83 7.46 12.59
C VAL A 92 16.90 8.52 12.36
N THR A 93 18.12 8.07 12.18
CA THR A 93 19.28 8.90 11.85
C THR A 93 19.70 8.69 10.38
N SER A 94 20.61 9.51 9.89
CA SER A 94 21.18 9.34 8.55
C SER A 94 21.96 8.02 8.41
N SER A 95 22.50 7.49 9.50
CA SER A 95 23.31 6.27 9.51
C SER A 95 22.50 4.97 9.64
N ASN A 96 21.34 5.00 10.33
CA ASN A 96 20.60 3.77 10.62
C ASN A 96 19.34 3.56 9.79
N ARG A 97 18.79 4.60 9.14
CA ARG A 97 17.48 4.53 8.46
C ARG A 97 17.39 3.45 7.39
N ILE A 98 18.43 3.26 6.58
CA ILE A 98 18.44 2.23 5.53
C ILE A 98 18.37 0.83 6.16
N THR A 99 19.19 0.56 7.18
CA THR A 99 19.19 -0.72 7.90
C THR A 99 17.86 -1.01 8.58
N LEU A 100 17.22 0.02 9.16
CA LEU A 100 15.92 -0.15 9.83
C LEU A 100 14.78 -0.45 8.84
N VAL A 101 14.85 0.05 7.61
CA VAL A 101 13.93 -0.33 6.52
C VAL A 101 14.23 -1.75 6.03
N GLN A 102 15.51 -2.09 5.81
CA GLN A 102 15.91 -3.43 5.34
C GLN A 102 15.47 -4.54 6.28
N ASN A 103 15.60 -4.35 7.59
CA ASN A 103 15.26 -5.38 8.58
C ASN A 103 13.78 -5.36 8.98
N GLY A 104 12.96 -4.49 8.39
CA GLY A 104 11.52 -4.40 8.65
C GLY A 104 11.13 -3.77 9.99
N SER A 105 12.06 -3.15 10.72
CA SER A 105 11.75 -2.35 11.93
C SER A 105 10.98 -1.08 11.56
N VAL A 106 11.22 -0.54 10.37
CA VAL A 106 10.53 0.59 9.76
C VAL A 106 9.93 0.12 8.44
N ASP A 107 8.67 0.40 8.21
CA ASP A 107 7.95 0.03 7.01
C ASP A 107 8.03 1.11 5.92
N LEU A 108 8.04 2.38 6.33
CA LEU A 108 8.14 3.55 5.46
C LEU A 108 9.00 4.61 6.13
N GLU A 109 9.99 5.14 5.43
CA GLU A 109 10.80 6.26 5.88
C GLU A 109 10.66 7.41 4.86
N CYS A 110 10.38 8.60 5.36
CA CYS A 110 10.36 9.81 4.57
C CYS A 110 10.92 10.96 5.41
N GLY A 111 12.09 11.38 5.04
CA GLY A 111 12.76 12.50 5.67
C GLY A 111 13.56 13.26 4.62
N SER A 112 14.86 13.32 4.80
CA SER A 112 15.80 13.91 3.85
C SER A 112 16.64 12.84 3.13
N THR A 113 16.05 11.67 2.85
CA THR A 113 16.76 10.55 2.21
C THR A 113 16.81 10.73 0.71
N THR A 114 18.00 10.90 0.18
CA THR A 114 18.23 10.95 -1.27
C THR A 114 18.15 9.56 -1.88
N ASN A 115 17.37 9.42 -2.94
CA ASN A 115 17.38 8.24 -3.80
C ASN A 115 18.65 8.24 -4.65
N ASN A 116 19.45 7.18 -4.57
CA ASN A 116 20.63 6.97 -5.41
C ASN A 116 20.84 5.47 -5.66
N THR A 117 21.69 5.14 -6.64
CA THR A 117 21.91 3.76 -7.11
C THR A 117 22.42 2.81 -6.01
N GLU A 118 23.24 3.28 -5.08
CA GLU A 118 23.75 2.44 -3.99
C GLU A 118 22.64 2.08 -2.98
N ARG A 119 21.77 3.04 -2.67
CA ARG A 119 20.64 2.81 -1.76
C ARG A 119 19.56 1.97 -2.41
N GLN A 120 19.33 2.11 -3.72
CA GLN A 120 18.39 1.27 -4.47
C GLN A 120 18.75 -0.22 -4.47
N LYS A 121 20.01 -0.57 -4.24
CA LYS A 121 20.44 -1.97 -4.04
C LYS A 121 20.02 -2.53 -2.68
N GLN A 122 19.63 -1.68 -1.75
CA GLN A 122 19.39 -2.03 -0.37
C GLN A 122 17.92 -1.91 0.03
N VAL A 123 17.23 -0.90 -0.47
CA VAL A 123 15.81 -0.62 -0.21
C VAL A 123 15.13 -0.10 -1.46
N SER A 124 13.80 -0.24 -1.50
CA SER A 124 12.99 0.35 -2.57
C SER A 124 12.70 1.83 -2.30
N PHE A 125 12.61 2.60 -3.37
CA PHE A 125 12.19 4.00 -3.34
C PHE A 125 10.92 4.17 -4.16
N SER A 126 10.10 5.16 -3.77
CA SER A 126 9.02 5.65 -4.63
C SER A 126 9.59 6.40 -5.84
N ASN A 127 8.85 6.41 -6.93
CA ASN A 127 9.15 7.21 -8.13
C ASN A 127 8.74 8.66 -7.93
#